data_11fea0934caab061f523cbc98d8741a0
#
_entry.id   11fea0934caab061f523cbc98d8741a0
#
_cell.length_a   1.000
_cell.length_b   1.000
_cell.length_c   1.000
_cell.angle_alpha   90.00
_cell.angle_beta   90.00
_cell.angle_gamma   90.00
#
_symmetry.space_group_name_H-M   'P 1'
#
loop_
_entity.id
_entity.type
_entity.pdbx_description
1 polymer ?
#
loop_
_entity_poly.entity_id
_entity_poly.type
_entity_poly.pdbx_seq_one_letter_code
_entity_poly.pdbx_strand_id
1 'polypeptide(L)'
;MVFKRKLLSSSIALAIAGQAAPLMAEEGSAMNNAQMEEVVVKGIRGSLQRSMDIKRDSMGVVDAISAEEMGKFPDANLAESLQRITGVSISRSRGEGSQVTVRGFGPEYNLVTLNGRQMPTHYGLSRSFDFGDLASEGVAGVQVYKTGRADVPSGGVGSTINISTPKPLEGNEVFNLAVKAVNDTSTREGDSITPEFSGIYMKRFNDDKFGIAITASKQRRDNGVNAASTGGWFTQEGTSGSIVPNDVNQINRPTASGEFYSIPQSMAYNIAEFENDRVNSQVVLQWAATDAITTTLDYIRSEYTVERKYSDFSAWFSNTNALTQSSEWTMDGIHATPIYYTETLAYRDFAMGTGRDGSKNLNESVGLNVEWVLNDDLVLSLDHHDSSAKKGATGPNGTSSLITMASYEKVGQTLVTGYDMPVLILDLDSSGNQGDRPLYKSDMLITGSAFGNDASKMDIQQTKLSGQWNLTES
;
A
#
# COMPACT_ATOMS: atom_id res chain seq x y z
N MET A 1 -1.77 33.24 16.33
CA MET A 1 -0.61 33.54 15.47
C MET A 1 -0.98 33.23 14.02
N VAL A 2 -1.27 34.27 13.23
CA VAL A 2 -1.77 34.08 11.85
C VAL A 2 -0.55 33.96 10.92
N PHE A 3 -0.29 32.77 10.38
CA PHE A 3 0.79 32.57 9.43
C PHE A 3 0.40 33.01 8.03
N LYS A 4 1.23 33.86 7.43
CA LYS A 4 1.07 34.41 6.07
C LYS A 4 1.25 33.30 5.01
N ARG A 5 0.13 32.78 4.51
CA ARG A 5 0.07 31.93 3.31
C ARG A 5 -0.11 32.80 2.05
N LYS A 6 0.90 33.47 1.56
CA LYS A 6 0.77 34.23 0.28
C LYS A 6 2.09 34.55 -0.44
N LEU A 7 3.06 33.65 -0.49
CA LEU A 7 4.28 33.92 -1.27
C LEU A 7 4.87 32.75 -2.08
N LEU A 8 4.29 31.56 -2.02
CA LEU A 8 4.84 30.41 -2.80
C LEU A 8 4.10 30.10 -4.11
N SER A 9 2.89 30.57 -4.29
CA SER A 9 2.13 30.33 -5.55
C SER A 9 2.57 31.19 -6.73
N SER A 10 3.30 32.29 -6.48
CA SER A 10 3.73 33.23 -7.56
C SER A 10 5.08 32.86 -8.17
N SER A 11 5.91 32.05 -7.50
CA SER A 11 7.26 31.70 -7.97
C SER A 11 7.28 30.52 -8.95
N ILE A 12 6.31 29.62 -8.87
CA ILE A 12 6.21 28.46 -9.79
C ILE A 12 5.61 28.88 -11.14
N ALA A 13 4.71 29.88 -11.16
CA ALA A 13 4.16 30.41 -12.41
C ALA A 13 5.20 31.20 -13.22
N LEU A 14 6.25 31.75 -12.58
CA LEU A 14 7.28 32.53 -13.27
C LEU A 14 8.40 31.68 -13.87
N ALA A 15 8.63 30.48 -13.39
CA ALA A 15 9.65 29.57 -13.92
C ALA A 15 9.22 28.86 -15.22
N ILE A 16 7.91 28.78 -15.49
CA ILE A 16 7.35 28.18 -16.72
C ILE A 16 7.22 29.21 -17.82
N ALA A 17 7.20 30.51 -17.49
CA ALA A 17 7.07 31.59 -18.47
C ALA A 17 8.39 32.06 -19.09
N GLY A 18 9.55 31.54 -18.68
CA GLY A 18 10.87 32.01 -19.06
C GLY A 18 11.49 31.37 -20.33
N GLN A 19 10.79 30.47 -21.04
CA GLN A 19 11.30 29.79 -22.24
C GLN A 19 10.42 29.98 -23.49
N ALA A 20 9.61 31.04 -23.54
CA ALA A 20 8.92 31.41 -24.78
C ALA A 20 9.75 32.43 -25.54
N ALA A 21 10.69 32.00 -26.39
CA ALA A 21 11.21 32.82 -27.46
C ALA A 21 10.10 33.06 -28.53
N PRO A 22 9.93 34.28 -29.06
CA PRO A 22 8.91 34.53 -30.07
C PRO A 22 9.32 33.92 -31.41
N LEU A 23 8.69 32.81 -31.77
CA LEU A 23 8.65 32.35 -33.16
C LEU A 23 7.57 33.16 -33.86
N MET A 24 8.00 33.92 -34.88
CA MET A 24 7.16 34.68 -35.78
C MET A 24 5.99 33.81 -36.30
N ALA A 25 4.81 34.37 -36.22
CA ALA A 25 3.60 33.76 -36.75
C ALA A 25 3.69 33.69 -38.27
N GLU A 26 3.62 32.48 -38.79
CA GLU A 26 3.17 32.19 -40.14
C GLU A 26 1.75 31.60 -40.01
N GLU A 27 0.80 32.22 -40.65
CA GLU A 27 -0.62 31.80 -40.68
C GLU A 27 -0.73 30.42 -41.32
N GLY A 28 -1.08 29.45 -40.51
CA GLY A 28 -1.42 28.10 -40.98
C GLY A 28 -1.17 27.02 -39.95
N SER A 29 -2.10 26.76 -39.09
CA SER A 29 -2.38 25.45 -38.50
C SER A 29 -3.36 25.52 -37.33
N ALA A 30 -4.60 25.87 -37.57
CA ALA A 30 -5.71 25.52 -36.69
C ALA A 30 -6.01 23.99 -36.72
N MET A 31 -5.18 23.19 -37.39
CA MET A 31 -5.40 21.74 -37.56
C MET A 31 -4.63 20.82 -36.55
N ASN A 32 -3.60 21.33 -35.83
CA ASN A 32 -2.77 20.44 -35.05
C ASN A 32 -3.29 20.13 -33.63
N ASN A 33 -4.08 21.02 -33.02
CA ASN A 33 -4.60 20.74 -31.68
C ASN A 33 -5.75 19.72 -31.69
N ALA A 34 -6.57 19.73 -32.77
CA ALA A 34 -7.65 18.74 -32.91
C ALA A 34 -7.12 17.32 -33.21
N GLN A 35 -5.98 17.19 -33.92
CA GLN A 35 -5.36 15.89 -34.16
C GLN A 35 -4.68 15.31 -32.94
N MET A 36 -4.10 16.13 -32.05
CA MET A 36 -3.50 15.64 -30.81
C MET A 36 -4.55 15.15 -29.80
N GLU A 37 -5.67 15.85 -29.66
CA GLU A 37 -6.80 15.39 -28.84
C GLU A 37 -7.44 14.12 -29.42
N GLU A 38 -7.55 13.99 -30.72
CA GLU A 38 -8.08 12.83 -31.38
C GLU A 38 -7.18 11.58 -31.20
N VAL A 39 -5.85 11.75 -31.22
CA VAL A 39 -4.89 10.65 -30.98
C VAL A 39 -4.96 10.17 -29.53
N VAL A 40 -5.08 11.05 -28.54
CA VAL A 40 -5.23 10.67 -27.13
C VAL A 40 -6.54 9.91 -26.90
N VAL A 41 -7.63 10.36 -27.48
CA VAL A 41 -8.94 9.69 -27.38
C VAL A 41 -8.91 8.34 -28.08
N LYS A 42 -8.25 8.21 -29.23
CA LYS A 42 -8.08 6.94 -29.94
C LYS A 42 -7.26 5.93 -29.12
N GLY A 43 -6.19 6.37 -28.44
CA GLY A 43 -5.37 5.51 -27.58
C GLY A 43 -6.14 4.92 -26.40
N ILE A 44 -6.89 5.73 -25.65
CA ILE A 44 -7.74 5.27 -24.53
C ILE A 44 -8.86 4.35 -25.05
N ARG A 45 -9.50 4.72 -26.15
CA ARG A 45 -10.56 3.89 -26.76
C ARG A 45 -10.03 2.52 -27.20
N GLY A 46 -8.85 2.48 -27.81
CA GLY A 46 -8.21 1.22 -28.23
C GLY A 46 -7.84 0.33 -27.06
N SER A 47 -7.38 0.91 -25.97
CA SER A 47 -7.07 0.21 -24.74
C SER A 47 -8.31 -0.39 -24.07
N LEU A 48 -9.36 0.41 -23.90
CA LEU A 48 -10.66 -0.07 -23.41
C LEU A 48 -11.24 -1.17 -24.29
N GLN A 49 -11.11 -1.04 -25.62
CA GLN A 49 -11.58 -2.06 -26.55
C GLN A 49 -10.83 -3.38 -26.35
N ARG A 50 -9.49 -3.36 -26.24
CA ARG A 50 -8.69 -4.57 -25.93
C ARG A 50 -9.08 -5.21 -24.60
N SER A 51 -9.30 -4.41 -23.56
CA SER A 51 -9.75 -4.91 -22.26
C SER A 51 -11.13 -5.58 -22.36
N MET A 52 -12.04 -5.00 -23.16
CA MET A 52 -13.36 -5.58 -23.43
C MET A 52 -13.28 -6.86 -24.28
N ASP A 53 -12.39 -6.91 -25.27
CA ASP A 53 -12.20 -8.07 -26.13
C ASP A 53 -11.63 -9.25 -25.32
N ILE A 54 -10.61 -9.02 -24.47
CA ILE A 54 -10.10 -10.03 -23.53
C ILE A 54 -11.23 -10.57 -22.65
N LYS A 55 -12.10 -9.69 -22.15
CA LYS A 55 -13.24 -10.10 -21.31
C LYS A 55 -14.27 -10.91 -22.10
N ARG A 56 -14.53 -10.55 -23.35
CA ARG A 56 -15.49 -11.23 -24.23
C ARG A 56 -15.00 -12.61 -24.65
N ASP A 57 -13.73 -12.72 -25.02
CA ASP A 57 -13.15 -13.92 -25.60
C ASP A 57 -12.68 -14.93 -24.55
N SER A 58 -12.62 -14.51 -23.26
CA SER A 58 -12.22 -15.39 -22.18
C SER A 58 -13.33 -16.35 -21.75
N MET A 59 -12.97 -17.61 -21.59
CA MET A 59 -13.82 -18.58 -20.90
C MET A 59 -13.83 -18.29 -19.41
N GLY A 60 -14.99 -17.88 -18.85
CA GLY A 60 -15.13 -17.50 -17.45
C GLY A 60 -15.13 -15.99 -17.23
N VAL A 61 -15.10 -15.57 -15.96
CA VAL A 61 -15.14 -14.15 -15.58
C VAL A 61 -13.72 -13.62 -15.44
N VAL A 62 -13.32 -12.80 -16.39
CA VAL A 62 -12.02 -12.15 -16.44
C VAL A 62 -12.20 -10.65 -16.64
N ASP A 63 -11.43 -9.85 -15.94
CA ASP A 63 -11.27 -8.42 -16.23
C ASP A 63 -9.79 -8.15 -16.50
N ALA A 64 -9.50 -7.21 -17.40
CA ALA A 64 -8.15 -6.84 -17.78
C ALA A 64 -7.94 -5.33 -17.75
N ILE A 65 -6.71 -4.91 -17.46
CA ILE A 65 -6.22 -3.53 -17.60
C ILE A 65 -4.97 -3.59 -18.48
N SER A 66 -4.89 -2.75 -19.50
CA SER A 66 -3.69 -2.66 -20.35
C SER A 66 -2.72 -1.59 -19.87
N ALA A 67 -1.45 -1.66 -20.30
CA ALA A 67 -0.40 -0.69 -19.98
C ALA A 67 -0.77 0.75 -20.38
N GLU A 68 -1.48 0.94 -21.47
CA GLU A 68 -1.90 2.27 -21.92
C GLU A 68 -2.90 2.92 -20.95
N GLU A 69 -3.70 2.12 -20.24
CA GLU A 69 -4.57 2.61 -19.17
C GLU A 69 -3.76 2.94 -17.91
N MET A 70 -2.84 2.06 -17.51
CA MET A 70 -2.02 2.23 -16.30
C MET A 70 -1.10 3.45 -16.39
N GLY A 71 -0.45 3.68 -17.51
CA GLY A 71 0.49 4.79 -17.68
C GLY A 71 -0.15 6.19 -17.81
N LYS A 72 -1.47 6.28 -17.99
CA LYS A 72 -2.20 7.56 -18.14
C LYS A 72 -2.80 8.09 -16.85
N PHE A 73 -2.87 7.28 -15.82
CA PHE A 73 -3.38 7.69 -14.52
C PHE A 73 -2.21 7.95 -13.56
N PRO A 74 -2.35 8.91 -12.63
CA PRO A 74 -1.32 9.21 -11.64
C PRO A 74 -1.30 8.17 -10.51
N ASP A 75 -1.32 6.87 -10.87
CA ASP A 75 -1.30 5.79 -9.91
C ASP A 75 0.09 5.69 -9.26
N ALA A 76 0.11 5.50 -7.95
CA ALA A 76 1.36 5.36 -7.21
C ALA A 76 2.00 3.98 -7.45
N ASN A 77 1.16 2.95 -7.64
CA ASN A 77 1.59 1.59 -7.91
C ASN A 77 0.47 0.76 -8.57
N LEU A 78 0.75 -0.52 -8.82
CA LEU A 78 -0.16 -1.42 -9.51
C LEU A 78 -1.47 -1.68 -8.75
N ALA A 79 -1.47 -1.67 -7.41
CA ALA A 79 -2.70 -1.85 -6.63
C ALA A 79 -3.73 -0.76 -6.90
N GLU A 80 -3.29 0.50 -7.04
CA GLU A 80 -4.16 1.63 -7.34
C GLU A 80 -4.88 1.44 -8.69
N SER A 81 -4.16 0.93 -9.68
CA SER A 81 -4.74 0.60 -10.98
C SER A 81 -5.78 -0.50 -10.88
N LEU A 82 -5.52 -1.55 -10.09
CA LEU A 82 -6.43 -2.68 -9.89
C LEU A 82 -7.74 -2.30 -9.21
N GLN A 83 -7.77 -1.24 -8.41
CA GLN A 83 -8.97 -0.74 -7.75
C GLN A 83 -10.07 -0.33 -8.74
N ARG A 84 -9.73 -0.03 -10.00
CA ARG A 84 -10.71 0.30 -11.06
C ARG A 84 -11.49 -0.91 -11.57
N ILE A 85 -11.02 -2.12 -11.28
CA ILE A 85 -11.70 -3.36 -11.67
C ILE A 85 -12.89 -3.58 -10.74
N THR A 86 -14.06 -3.84 -11.32
CA THR A 86 -15.28 -4.11 -10.54
C THR A 86 -15.08 -5.26 -9.56
N GLY A 87 -15.46 -5.06 -8.29
CA GLY A 87 -15.33 -6.07 -7.23
C GLY A 87 -13.89 -6.27 -6.74
N VAL A 88 -12.98 -5.36 -7.07
CA VAL A 88 -11.64 -5.29 -6.51
C VAL A 88 -11.56 -4.12 -5.55
N SER A 89 -11.06 -4.36 -4.35
CA SER A 89 -10.73 -3.35 -3.36
C SER A 89 -9.28 -3.50 -2.91
N ILE A 90 -8.69 -2.41 -2.44
CA ILE A 90 -7.30 -2.42 -1.98
C ILE A 90 -7.22 -1.98 -0.52
N SER A 91 -6.28 -2.54 0.20
CA SER A 91 -5.81 -1.97 1.45
C SER A 91 -4.62 -1.06 1.18
N ARG A 92 -4.51 -0.01 1.98
CA ARG A 92 -3.43 0.97 1.88
C ARG A 92 -2.47 0.82 3.05
N SER A 93 -1.21 0.97 2.77
CA SER A 93 -0.16 1.06 3.77
C SER A 93 0.69 2.28 3.46
N ARG A 94 0.91 3.13 4.44
CA ARG A 94 1.72 4.35 4.28
C ARG A 94 1.24 5.29 3.15
N GLY A 95 -0.09 5.37 2.95
CA GLY A 95 -0.71 6.19 1.91
C GLY A 95 -0.72 5.57 0.50
N GLU A 96 -0.08 4.43 0.27
CA GLU A 96 -0.05 3.71 -1.02
C GLU A 96 -0.85 2.41 -0.97
N GLY A 97 -1.38 1.99 -2.13
CA GLY A 97 -2.00 0.67 -2.27
C GLY A 97 -0.98 -0.44 -1.99
N SER A 98 -1.35 -1.42 -1.21
CA SER A 98 -0.46 -2.51 -0.78
C SER A 98 -1.02 -3.87 -1.19
N GLN A 99 -2.18 -4.23 -0.71
CA GLN A 99 -2.77 -5.54 -0.92
C GLN A 99 -4.12 -5.44 -1.62
N VAL A 100 -4.52 -6.53 -2.28
CA VAL A 100 -5.71 -6.59 -3.11
C VAL A 100 -6.68 -7.64 -2.58
N THR A 101 -7.94 -7.24 -2.43
CA THR A 101 -9.08 -8.09 -2.08
C THR A 101 -9.99 -8.18 -3.29
N VAL A 102 -10.37 -9.39 -3.70
CA VAL A 102 -11.24 -9.61 -4.86
C VAL A 102 -12.53 -10.29 -4.41
N ARG A 103 -13.69 -9.67 -4.68
CA ARG A 103 -15.03 -10.17 -4.31
C ARG A 103 -15.16 -10.51 -2.80
N GLY A 104 -14.51 -9.74 -1.93
CA GLY A 104 -14.51 -9.97 -0.47
C GLY A 104 -13.52 -11.02 0.01
N PHE A 105 -12.83 -11.75 -0.89
CA PHE A 105 -11.75 -12.64 -0.50
C PHE A 105 -10.46 -11.83 -0.26
N GLY A 106 -9.94 -11.92 0.96
CA GLY A 106 -8.72 -11.22 1.39
C GLY A 106 -7.48 -11.58 0.57
N PRO A 107 -6.37 -10.84 0.76
CA PRO A 107 -5.17 -10.98 -0.05
C PRO A 107 -4.57 -12.39 -0.07
N GLU A 108 -4.67 -13.12 1.04
CA GLU A 108 -4.17 -14.50 1.20
C GLU A 108 -4.93 -15.53 0.36
N TYR A 109 -6.14 -15.20 -0.12
CA TYR A 109 -6.96 -16.07 -0.97
C TYR A 109 -6.77 -15.81 -2.45
N ASN A 110 -5.97 -14.80 -2.81
CA ASN A 110 -5.67 -14.45 -4.20
C ASN A 110 -4.28 -14.97 -4.58
N LEU A 111 -4.17 -15.57 -5.76
CA LEU A 111 -2.89 -15.96 -6.34
C LEU A 111 -2.39 -14.85 -7.25
N VAL A 112 -1.14 -14.41 -7.05
CA VAL A 112 -0.49 -13.46 -7.96
C VAL A 112 0.53 -14.21 -8.81
N THR A 113 0.44 -14.01 -10.13
CA THR A 113 1.36 -14.57 -11.10
C THR A 113 1.98 -13.49 -11.96
N LEU A 114 3.20 -13.73 -12.42
CA LEU A 114 3.92 -12.93 -13.39
C LEU A 114 4.18 -13.77 -14.64
N ASN A 115 3.60 -13.40 -15.78
CA ASN A 115 3.65 -14.20 -16.99
C ASN A 115 3.15 -15.65 -16.79
N GLY A 116 2.14 -15.84 -15.92
CA GLY A 116 1.61 -17.17 -15.56
C GLY A 116 2.44 -17.95 -14.53
N ARG A 117 3.53 -17.40 -14.00
CA ARG A 117 4.42 -17.99 -13.00
C ARG A 117 4.05 -17.48 -11.61
N GLN A 118 3.99 -18.36 -10.61
CA GLN A 118 3.68 -17.95 -9.24
C GLN A 118 4.77 -17.04 -8.67
N MET A 119 4.38 -15.91 -8.09
CA MET A 119 5.30 -14.99 -7.43
C MET A 119 5.53 -15.37 -5.97
N PRO A 120 6.78 -15.34 -5.47
CA PRO A 120 7.07 -15.44 -4.05
C PRO A 120 6.63 -14.18 -3.30
N THR A 121 6.42 -14.30 -1.99
CA THR A 121 6.06 -13.19 -1.11
C THR A 121 7.04 -13.09 0.06
N HIS A 122 7.12 -11.91 0.68
CA HIS A 122 7.97 -11.68 1.85
C HIS A 122 7.19 -11.54 3.17
N TYR A 123 5.90 -11.88 3.19
CA TYR A 123 5.04 -11.80 4.39
C TYR A 123 5.15 -13.03 5.32
N GLY A 124 6.31 -13.66 5.39
CA GLY A 124 6.53 -14.81 6.24
C GLY A 124 5.65 -16.02 5.85
N LEU A 125 4.72 -16.40 6.72
CA LEU A 125 3.81 -17.52 6.47
C LEU A 125 2.57 -17.14 5.64
N SER A 126 2.35 -15.88 5.34
CA SER A 126 1.23 -15.43 4.51
C SER A 126 1.56 -15.56 3.02
N ARG A 127 0.54 -15.89 2.22
CA ARG A 127 0.61 -15.92 0.76
C ARG A 127 0.26 -14.58 0.11
N SER A 128 -0.04 -13.57 0.93
CA SER A 128 -0.40 -12.24 0.45
C SER A 128 0.74 -11.60 -0.33
N PHE A 129 0.43 -11.08 -1.51
CA PHE A 129 1.40 -10.35 -2.32
C PHE A 129 1.29 -8.84 -2.05
N ASP A 130 2.43 -8.16 -1.90
CA ASP A 130 2.48 -6.70 -1.76
C ASP A 130 2.68 -6.07 -3.13
N PHE A 131 1.64 -5.46 -3.66
CA PHE A 131 1.71 -4.72 -4.92
C PHE A 131 2.50 -3.41 -4.80
N GLY A 132 2.78 -2.96 -3.58
CA GLY A 132 3.70 -1.88 -3.31
C GLY A 132 5.14 -2.18 -3.75
N ASP A 133 5.51 -3.46 -3.86
CA ASP A 133 6.85 -3.84 -4.32
C ASP A 133 7.04 -3.65 -5.84
N LEU A 134 5.97 -3.62 -6.64
CA LEU A 134 6.05 -3.52 -8.09
C LEU A 134 5.65 -2.14 -8.60
N ALA A 135 6.50 -1.53 -9.42
CA ALA A 135 6.14 -0.33 -10.15
C ALA A 135 5.23 -0.65 -11.33
N SER A 136 4.27 0.24 -11.60
CA SER A 136 3.31 0.10 -12.72
C SER A 136 3.96 0.22 -14.09
N GLU A 137 5.10 0.90 -14.20
CA GLU A 137 5.74 1.25 -15.47
C GLU A 137 6.33 0.04 -16.23
N GLY A 138 6.63 -1.05 -15.51
CA GLY A 138 7.14 -2.30 -16.10
C GLY A 138 6.06 -3.30 -16.51
N VAL A 139 4.79 -2.92 -16.42
CA VAL A 139 3.66 -3.83 -16.63
C VAL A 139 3.00 -3.57 -17.99
N ALA A 140 2.89 -4.60 -18.82
CA ALA A 140 2.19 -4.53 -20.12
C ALA A 140 0.68 -4.71 -19.98
N GLY A 141 0.25 -5.41 -18.94
CA GLY A 141 -1.15 -5.62 -18.64
C GLY A 141 -1.36 -6.45 -17.39
N VAL A 142 -2.57 -6.39 -16.86
CA VAL A 142 -3.01 -7.24 -15.75
C VAL A 142 -4.33 -7.87 -16.08
N GLN A 143 -4.44 -9.17 -15.83
CA GLN A 143 -5.67 -9.94 -15.96
C GLN A 143 -6.08 -10.47 -14.59
N VAL A 144 -7.33 -10.25 -14.22
CA VAL A 144 -7.92 -10.76 -12.98
C VAL A 144 -8.92 -11.85 -13.29
N TYR A 145 -8.50 -13.10 -13.13
CA TYR A 145 -9.34 -14.28 -13.30
C TYR A 145 -10.18 -14.47 -12.03
N LYS A 146 -11.45 -14.17 -12.14
CA LYS A 146 -12.40 -14.29 -11.02
C LYS A 146 -13.07 -15.65 -10.93
N THR A 147 -12.85 -16.51 -11.91
CA THR A 147 -13.28 -17.92 -11.93
C THR A 147 -12.09 -18.81 -12.20
N GLY A 148 -12.09 -20.03 -11.66
CA GLY A 148 -11.05 -21.01 -11.92
C GLY A 148 -11.01 -21.40 -13.39
N ARG A 149 -9.79 -21.63 -13.92
CA ARG A 149 -9.52 -22.11 -15.27
C ARG A 149 -8.50 -23.22 -15.21
N ALA A 150 -8.58 -24.18 -16.13
CA ALA A 150 -7.68 -25.31 -16.17
C ALA A 150 -6.24 -24.96 -16.55
N ASP A 151 -6.06 -23.89 -17.34
CA ASP A 151 -4.78 -23.38 -17.80
C ASP A 151 -4.08 -22.43 -16.81
N VAL A 152 -4.79 -22.01 -15.75
CA VAL A 152 -4.29 -21.11 -14.72
C VAL A 152 -3.90 -21.92 -13.47
N PRO A 153 -2.73 -21.65 -12.84
CA PRO A 153 -2.32 -22.33 -11.62
C PRO A 153 -3.38 -22.29 -10.53
N SER A 154 -3.57 -23.40 -9.83
CA SER A 154 -4.47 -23.49 -8.67
C SER A 154 -3.90 -22.74 -7.45
N GLY A 155 -4.78 -22.29 -6.56
CA GLY A 155 -4.39 -21.63 -5.32
C GLY A 155 -5.04 -20.27 -5.09
N GLY A 156 -5.63 -19.67 -6.12
CA GLY A 156 -6.42 -18.45 -6.01
C GLY A 156 -7.91 -18.75 -5.85
N VAL A 157 -8.37 -19.06 -4.62
CA VAL A 157 -9.80 -19.30 -4.35
C VAL A 157 -10.63 -18.05 -4.62
N GLY A 158 -10.12 -16.87 -4.27
CA GLY A 158 -10.76 -15.59 -4.55
C GLY A 158 -10.58 -15.16 -6.00
N SER A 159 -9.35 -15.21 -6.48
CA SER A 159 -8.96 -14.87 -7.86
C SER A 159 -7.53 -15.29 -8.15
N THR A 160 -7.18 -15.31 -9.45
CA THR A 160 -5.78 -15.24 -9.89
C THR A 160 -5.54 -13.92 -10.61
N ILE A 161 -4.53 -13.19 -10.18
CA ILE A 161 -4.11 -11.91 -10.74
C ILE A 161 -2.82 -12.15 -11.53
N ASN A 162 -2.91 -12.14 -12.85
CA ASN A 162 -1.75 -12.34 -13.72
C ASN A 162 -1.22 -11.00 -14.22
N ILE A 163 0.03 -10.71 -13.91
CA ILE A 163 0.77 -9.54 -14.37
C ILE A 163 1.56 -9.96 -15.60
N SER A 164 1.46 -9.21 -16.68
CA SER A 164 2.20 -9.46 -17.92
C SER A 164 3.27 -8.42 -18.14
N THR A 165 4.47 -8.87 -18.54
CA THR A 165 5.58 -8.00 -18.91
C THR A 165 5.51 -7.65 -20.41
N PRO A 166 6.15 -6.54 -20.85
CA PRO A 166 6.26 -6.23 -22.27
C PRO A 166 6.97 -7.35 -23.05
N LYS A 167 6.43 -7.70 -24.19
CA LYS A 167 7.00 -8.65 -25.14
C LYS A 167 7.44 -7.90 -26.39
N PRO A 168 8.75 -7.69 -26.61
CA PRO A 168 9.23 -6.79 -27.63
C PRO A 168 8.94 -7.25 -29.08
N LEU A 169 8.81 -8.55 -29.37
CA LEU A 169 8.46 -9.03 -30.69
C LEU A 169 6.96 -8.92 -31.01
N GLU A 170 6.11 -8.83 -29.98
CA GLU A 170 4.64 -8.74 -30.12
C GLU A 170 4.14 -7.29 -30.05
N GLY A 171 4.92 -6.38 -29.46
CA GLY A 171 4.54 -4.99 -29.19
C GLY A 171 5.12 -3.98 -30.21
N ASN A 172 4.73 -2.73 -30.08
CA ASN A 172 5.32 -1.62 -30.82
C ASN A 172 6.67 -1.21 -30.20
N GLU A 173 7.59 -0.70 -31.04
CA GLU A 173 8.81 -0.08 -30.53
C GLU A 173 8.46 1.14 -29.68
N VAL A 174 9.09 1.28 -28.52
CA VAL A 174 8.79 2.35 -27.55
C VAL A 174 10.10 2.87 -26.97
N PHE A 175 10.22 4.20 -26.92
CA PHE A 175 11.19 4.89 -26.08
C PHE A 175 10.45 5.98 -25.31
N ASN A 176 10.37 5.83 -24.01
CA ASN A 176 9.72 6.83 -23.15
C ASN A 176 10.54 7.03 -21.87
N LEU A 177 10.73 8.28 -21.50
CA LEU A 177 11.31 8.70 -20.22
C LEU A 177 10.31 9.62 -19.54
N ALA A 178 10.05 9.37 -18.27
CA ALA A 178 9.14 10.18 -17.47
C ALA A 178 9.83 10.66 -16.19
N VAL A 179 9.54 11.91 -15.84
CA VAL A 179 9.91 12.52 -14.57
C VAL A 179 8.65 13.06 -13.93
N LYS A 180 8.42 12.70 -12.68
CA LYS A 180 7.25 13.11 -11.92
C LYS A 180 7.71 13.66 -10.58
N ALA A 181 7.07 14.70 -10.10
CA ALA A 181 7.26 15.25 -8.76
C ALA A 181 5.98 15.00 -7.96
N VAL A 182 6.11 14.37 -6.82
CA VAL A 182 5.01 14.08 -5.90
C VAL A 182 5.12 15.01 -4.70
N ASN A 183 4.04 15.74 -4.40
CA ASN A 183 3.95 16.54 -3.19
C ASN A 183 3.04 15.83 -2.17
N ASP A 184 3.64 15.37 -1.07
CA ASP A 184 2.89 14.79 0.03
C ASP A 184 2.73 15.83 1.16
N THR A 185 1.47 16.22 1.41
CA THR A 185 1.14 17.28 2.40
C THR A 185 1.15 16.77 3.83
N SER A 186 1.30 15.48 4.05
CA SER A 186 1.39 14.87 5.39
C SER A 186 2.82 14.89 5.95
N THR A 187 3.83 15.15 5.12
CA THR A 187 5.25 15.20 5.50
C THR A 187 5.51 16.33 6.48
N ARG A 188 6.12 16.02 7.62
CA ARG A 188 6.59 16.99 8.63
C ARG A 188 8.11 17.00 8.74
N GLU A 189 8.74 15.83 8.56
CA GLU A 189 10.18 15.67 8.47
C GLU A 189 10.52 15.06 7.11
N GLY A 190 11.60 15.51 6.45
CA GLY A 190 11.99 15.09 5.12
C GLY A 190 11.51 16.03 4.02
N ASP A 191 11.47 15.51 2.79
CA ASP A 191 11.15 16.26 1.59
C ASP A 191 9.67 16.10 1.23
N SER A 192 8.87 17.13 1.35
CA SER A 192 7.45 17.09 0.95
C SER A 192 7.25 16.94 -0.56
N ILE A 193 8.25 17.33 -1.36
CA ILE A 193 8.25 17.16 -2.81
C ILE A 193 9.38 16.20 -3.17
N THR A 194 9.02 15.03 -3.68
CA THR A 194 9.97 13.96 -4.01
C THR A 194 9.92 13.62 -5.50
N PRO A 195 11.07 13.31 -6.12
CA PRO A 195 11.11 12.97 -7.54
C PRO A 195 10.83 11.49 -7.78
N GLU A 196 10.18 11.21 -8.90
CA GLU A 196 10.03 9.88 -9.47
C GLU A 196 10.58 9.90 -10.90
N PHE A 197 11.40 8.90 -11.24
CA PHE A 197 11.99 8.73 -12.57
C PHE A 197 11.57 7.37 -13.09
N SER A 198 11.15 7.30 -14.33
CA SER A 198 10.88 6.03 -15.00
C SER A 198 11.22 6.08 -16.48
N GLY A 199 11.47 4.92 -17.05
CA GLY A 199 11.74 4.80 -18.48
C GLY A 199 11.49 3.41 -18.99
N ILE A 200 11.08 3.34 -20.25
CA ILE A 200 10.95 2.12 -21.04
C ILE A 200 11.62 2.30 -22.39
N TYR A 201 12.42 1.33 -22.75
CA TYR A 201 12.99 1.16 -24.08
C TYR A 201 12.62 -0.21 -24.62
N MET A 202 11.96 -0.25 -25.77
CA MET A 202 11.58 -1.49 -26.42
C MET A 202 11.88 -1.37 -27.91
N LYS A 203 12.66 -2.29 -28.44
CA LYS A 203 13.11 -2.28 -29.85
C LYS A 203 13.28 -3.67 -30.40
N ARG A 204 13.05 -3.79 -31.72
CA ARG A 204 13.27 -4.98 -32.51
C ARG A 204 14.49 -4.82 -33.42
N PHE A 205 15.15 -5.91 -33.73
CA PHE A 205 16.37 -5.96 -34.54
C PHE A 205 16.37 -7.18 -35.44
N ASN A 206 17.17 -7.14 -36.51
CA ASN A 206 17.40 -8.25 -37.41
C ASN A 206 16.14 -8.80 -38.02
N ASP A 207 15.39 -7.95 -38.73
CA ASP A 207 14.11 -8.26 -39.37
C ASP A 207 13.12 -8.90 -38.38
N ASP A 208 12.97 -8.28 -37.23
CA ASP A 208 12.07 -8.69 -36.13
C ASP A 208 12.42 -10.06 -35.50
N LYS A 209 13.64 -10.58 -35.69
CA LYS A 209 14.07 -11.84 -35.07
C LYS A 209 14.56 -11.68 -33.64
N PHE A 210 15.02 -10.50 -33.24
CA PHE A 210 15.42 -10.18 -31.88
C PHE A 210 14.64 -8.98 -31.35
N GLY A 211 14.19 -9.09 -30.11
CA GLY A 211 13.57 -8.00 -29.41
C GLY A 211 14.17 -7.81 -28.03
N ILE A 212 14.29 -6.56 -27.60
CA ILE A 212 14.68 -6.18 -26.24
C ILE A 212 13.68 -5.21 -25.67
N ALA A 213 13.30 -5.44 -24.42
CA ALA A 213 12.58 -4.45 -23.59
C ALA A 213 13.37 -4.23 -22.30
N ILE A 214 13.63 -2.97 -21.97
CA ILE A 214 14.26 -2.56 -20.72
C ILE A 214 13.33 -1.55 -20.06
N THR A 215 12.97 -1.81 -18.80
CA THR A 215 12.22 -0.87 -17.97
C THR A 215 12.97 -0.61 -16.67
N ALA A 216 13.04 0.63 -16.25
CA ALA A 216 13.60 1.00 -14.97
C ALA A 216 12.81 2.14 -14.35
N SER A 217 12.66 2.10 -13.02
CA SER A 217 12.07 3.20 -12.26
C SER A 217 12.77 3.38 -10.92
N LYS A 218 12.82 4.63 -10.46
CA LYS A 218 13.23 5.01 -9.12
C LYS A 218 12.22 6.00 -8.55
N GLN A 219 11.68 5.68 -7.39
CA GLN A 219 10.70 6.49 -6.69
C GLN A 219 11.18 6.71 -5.26
N ARG A 220 11.07 7.95 -4.79
CA ARG A 220 11.22 8.29 -3.38
C ARG A 220 9.95 8.97 -2.92
N ARG A 221 9.52 8.66 -1.69
CA ARG A 221 8.39 9.30 -1.06
C ARG A 221 8.60 9.43 0.44
N ASP A 222 8.46 10.65 0.93
CA ASP A 222 8.45 10.97 2.35
C ASP A 222 7.01 11.35 2.73
N ASN A 223 6.48 10.76 3.79
CA ASN A 223 5.12 11.03 4.25
C ASN A 223 4.97 10.82 5.75
N GLY A 224 3.95 11.42 6.35
CA GLY A 224 3.66 11.34 7.78
C GLY A 224 2.27 10.81 8.09
N VAL A 225 2.12 10.20 9.25
CA VAL A 225 0.83 9.71 9.77
C VAL A 225 0.67 10.11 11.22
N ASN A 226 -0.51 10.65 11.56
CA ASN A 226 -0.99 10.79 12.93
C ASN A 226 -2.12 9.79 13.14
N ALA A 227 -2.04 9.01 14.20
CA ALA A 227 -3.06 8.05 14.55
C ALA A 227 -3.42 8.15 16.03
N ALA A 228 -4.69 7.94 16.32
CA ALA A 228 -5.19 7.69 17.67
C ALA A 228 -5.83 6.30 17.69
N SER A 229 -5.59 5.52 18.73
CA SER A 229 -6.13 4.18 18.86
C SER A 229 -6.52 3.88 20.30
N THR A 230 -7.54 3.02 20.44
CA THR A 230 -7.89 2.41 21.72
C THR A 230 -7.45 0.95 21.70
N GLY A 231 -6.79 0.50 22.77
CA GLY A 231 -6.25 -0.84 22.90
C GLY A 231 -7.23 -1.82 23.54
N GLY A 232 -8.26 -2.21 22.80
CA GLY A 232 -9.30 -3.11 23.30
C GLY A 232 -10.40 -2.41 24.09
N TRP A 233 -11.48 -3.17 24.36
CA TRP A 233 -12.67 -2.70 25.09
C TRP A 233 -13.10 -3.72 26.12
N PHE A 234 -13.46 -3.26 27.33
CA PHE A 234 -14.18 -4.04 28.31
C PHE A 234 -15.68 -3.79 28.16
N THR A 235 -16.43 -4.84 27.93
CA THR A 235 -17.89 -4.78 27.84
C THR A 235 -18.50 -5.41 29.09
N GLN A 236 -19.46 -4.72 29.67
CA GLN A 236 -20.20 -5.13 30.85
C GLN A 236 -21.72 -5.02 30.59
N GLU A 237 -22.50 -5.89 31.21
CA GLU A 237 -23.94 -5.73 31.24
C GLU A 237 -24.35 -4.53 32.12
N GLY A 238 -25.41 -3.83 31.76
CA GLY A 238 -25.88 -2.64 32.43
C GLY A 238 -26.15 -2.81 33.93
N THR A 239 -26.56 -4.00 34.36
CA THR A 239 -26.74 -4.38 35.77
C THR A 239 -25.44 -4.47 36.55
N SER A 240 -24.28 -4.58 35.88
CA SER A 240 -22.96 -4.70 36.52
C SER A 240 -22.38 -3.34 36.92
N GLY A 241 -22.02 -3.19 38.19
CA GLY A 241 -21.25 -2.05 38.71
C GLY A 241 -19.79 -2.36 38.98
N SER A 242 -19.25 -3.46 38.43
CA SER A 242 -17.88 -3.92 38.76
C SER A 242 -16.78 -3.02 38.22
N ILE A 243 -17.01 -2.33 37.12
CA ILE A 243 -16.04 -1.39 36.51
C ILE A 243 -16.52 0.04 36.64
N VAL A 244 -17.77 0.31 36.28
CA VAL A 244 -18.40 1.62 36.40
C VAL A 244 -19.45 1.56 37.48
N PRO A 245 -19.35 2.36 38.55
CA PRO A 245 -20.29 2.32 39.63
C PRO A 245 -21.70 2.79 39.20
N ASN A 246 -22.72 2.33 39.94
CA ASN A 246 -24.10 2.72 39.73
C ASN A 246 -24.45 3.98 40.58
N ASP A 247 -23.69 5.03 40.43
CA ASP A 247 -23.87 6.26 41.20
C ASP A 247 -24.39 7.44 40.35
N VAL A 248 -24.57 8.57 40.98
CA VAL A 248 -25.14 9.80 40.38
C VAL A 248 -24.19 10.49 39.38
N ASN A 249 -22.95 10.07 39.31
CA ASN A 249 -21.96 10.65 38.40
C ASN A 249 -21.99 9.99 37.01
N GLN A 250 -22.86 9.01 36.81
CA GLN A 250 -23.00 8.29 35.55
C GLN A 250 -24.23 8.80 34.79
N ILE A 251 -24.02 9.60 33.74
CA ILE A 251 -25.09 10.19 32.94
C ILE A 251 -25.42 9.24 31.78
N ASN A 252 -26.70 8.83 31.68
CA ASN A 252 -27.19 7.94 30.62
C ASN A 252 -26.50 6.56 30.54
N ARG A 253 -25.90 6.08 31.62
CA ARG A 253 -25.35 4.72 31.69
C ARG A 253 -26.50 3.71 31.62
N PRO A 254 -26.44 2.68 30.76
CA PRO A 254 -27.45 1.61 30.79
C PRO A 254 -27.42 0.86 32.13
N THR A 255 -28.57 0.54 32.66
CA THR A 255 -28.72 -0.16 33.96
C THR A 255 -29.63 -1.39 33.87
N ALA A 256 -30.27 -1.62 32.73
CA ALA A 256 -31.16 -2.75 32.52
C ALA A 256 -30.40 -4.02 32.13
N SER A 257 -31.00 -5.17 32.41
CA SER A 257 -30.52 -6.45 31.91
C SER A 257 -30.72 -6.52 30.39
N GLY A 258 -29.72 -7.05 29.70
CA GLY A 258 -29.66 -7.12 28.25
C GLY A 258 -29.18 -5.85 27.56
N GLU A 259 -28.90 -4.78 28.30
CA GLU A 259 -28.16 -3.62 27.82
C GLU A 259 -26.70 -3.73 28.22
N PHE A 260 -25.80 -3.16 27.43
CA PHE A 260 -24.37 -3.27 27.64
C PHE A 260 -23.68 -1.90 27.55
N TYR A 261 -22.56 -1.75 28.26
CA TYR A 261 -21.67 -0.61 28.10
C TYR A 261 -20.22 -1.08 27.92
N SER A 262 -19.44 -0.32 27.15
CA SER A 262 -18.02 -0.61 26.92
C SER A 262 -17.15 0.57 27.27
N ILE A 263 -15.99 0.28 27.90
CA ILE A 263 -14.94 1.24 28.17
C ILE A 263 -13.62 0.79 27.53
N PRO A 264 -12.77 1.72 27.07
CA PRO A 264 -11.48 1.35 26.51
C PRO A 264 -10.51 0.87 27.58
N GLN A 265 -9.60 -0.03 27.21
CA GLN A 265 -8.50 -0.47 28.08
C GLN A 265 -7.35 0.54 28.07
N SER A 266 -7.10 1.16 26.95
CA SER A 266 -6.05 2.16 26.79
C SER A 266 -6.36 3.12 25.66
N MET A 267 -5.71 4.26 25.69
CA MET A 267 -5.67 5.22 24.60
C MET A 267 -4.23 5.49 24.21
N ALA A 268 -3.93 5.51 22.92
CA ALA A 268 -2.61 5.79 22.40
C ALA A 268 -2.67 6.75 21.20
N TYR A 269 -1.68 7.64 21.14
CA TYR A 269 -1.38 8.46 19.97
C TYR A 269 -0.06 8.00 19.37
N ASN A 270 -0.02 7.90 18.05
CA ASN A 270 1.18 7.59 17.30
C ASN A 270 1.42 8.68 16.25
N ILE A 271 2.62 9.21 16.22
CA ILE A 271 3.10 10.19 15.25
C ILE A 271 4.26 9.55 14.53
N ALA A 272 4.11 9.28 13.23
CA ALA A 272 5.11 8.57 12.45
C ALA A 272 5.47 9.33 11.17
N GLU A 273 6.74 9.29 10.82
CA GLU A 273 7.30 9.74 9.55
C GLU A 273 7.93 8.56 8.82
N PHE A 274 7.72 8.51 7.52
CA PHE A 274 8.20 7.45 6.65
C PHE A 274 9.08 8.02 5.53
N GLU A 275 10.18 7.34 5.26
CA GLU A 275 10.98 7.48 4.06
C GLU A 275 10.84 6.17 3.27
N ASN A 276 10.36 6.27 2.03
CA ASN A 276 10.14 5.13 1.15
C ASN A 276 10.96 5.29 -0.11
N ASP A 277 11.85 4.34 -0.38
CA ASP A 277 12.64 4.28 -1.62
C ASP A 277 12.31 3.00 -2.38
N ARG A 278 11.97 3.12 -3.66
CA ARG A 278 11.68 1.98 -4.55
C ARG A 278 12.53 2.07 -5.80
N VAL A 279 13.19 0.97 -6.14
CA VAL A 279 13.95 0.82 -7.38
C VAL A 279 13.49 -0.45 -8.08
N ASN A 280 13.01 -0.31 -9.31
CA ASN A 280 12.61 -1.43 -10.14
C ASN A 280 13.42 -1.45 -11.42
N SER A 281 13.77 -2.64 -11.87
CA SER A 281 14.41 -2.87 -13.16
C SER A 281 13.90 -4.17 -13.76
N GLN A 282 13.72 -4.16 -15.07
CA GLN A 282 13.26 -5.30 -15.83
C GLN A 282 13.95 -5.33 -17.18
N VAL A 283 14.33 -6.53 -17.61
CA VAL A 283 14.86 -6.79 -18.94
C VAL A 283 14.12 -7.99 -19.53
N VAL A 284 13.62 -7.83 -20.73
CA VAL A 284 13.04 -8.93 -21.52
C VAL A 284 13.76 -9.02 -22.84
N LEU A 285 14.28 -10.20 -23.15
CA LEU A 285 14.90 -10.55 -24.42
C LEU A 285 14.04 -11.58 -25.11
N GLN A 286 13.70 -11.33 -26.36
CA GLN A 286 13.02 -12.30 -27.21
C GLN A 286 13.85 -12.63 -28.44
N TRP A 287 13.85 -13.89 -28.80
CA TRP A 287 14.51 -14.40 -30.01
C TRP A 287 13.59 -15.36 -30.75
N ALA A 288 13.20 -14.96 -31.95
CA ALA A 288 12.57 -15.83 -32.93
C ALA A 288 13.67 -16.62 -33.66
N ALA A 289 14.06 -17.76 -33.08
CA ALA A 289 15.13 -18.60 -33.62
C ALA A 289 14.79 -19.14 -34.98
N THR A 290 13.51 -19.44 -35.20
CA THR A 290 12.88 -19.77 -36.49
C THR A 290 11.48 -19.16 -36.52
N ASP A 291 10.78 -19.24 -37.62
CA ASP A 291 9.37 -18.81 -37.72
C ASP A 291 8.45 -19.63 -36.78
N ALA A 292 8.91 -20.80 -36.33
CA ALA A 292 8.17 -21.70 -35.47
C ALA A 292 8.60 -21.68 -34.02
N ILE A 293 9.78 -21.11 -33.66
CA ILE A 293 10.35 -21.15 -32.31
C ILE A 293 10.66 -19.76 -31.84
N THR A 294 10.02 -19.34 -30.75
CA THR A 294 10.30 -18.10 -30.04
C THR A 294 10.77 -18.40 -28.62
N THR A 295 11.90 -17.82 -28.24
CA THR A 295 12.46 -17.92 -26.90
C THR A 295 12.41 -16.56 -26.20
N THR A 296 11.91 -16.54 -24.98
CA THR A 296 11.85 -15.33 -24.13
C THR A 296 12.64 -15.58 -22.86
N LEU A 297 13.62 -14.70 -22.61
CA LEU A 297 14.33 -14.61 -21.34
C LEU A 297 13.94 -13.32 -20.65
N ASP A 298 13.49 -13.39 -19.41
CA ASP A 298 13.10 -12.24 -18.61
C ASP A 298 13.82 -12.22 -17.26
N TYR A 299 14.18 -11.02 -16.83
CA TYR A 299 14.74 -10.74 -15.51
C TYR A 299 14.01 -9.55 -14.90
N ILE A 300 13.59 -9.69 -13.66
CA ILE A 300 12.94 -8.64 -12.88
C ILE A 300 13.63 -8.54 -11.54
N ARG A 301 13.91 -7.30 -11.13
CA ARG A 301 14.38 -6.95 -9.80
C ARG A 301 13.58 -5.76 -9.27
N SER A 302 12.99 -5.94 -8.10
CA SER A 302 12.32 -4.89 -7.35
C SER A 302 12.93 -4.80 -5.96
N GLU A 303 13.39 -3.63 -5.58
CA GLU A 303 13.92 -3.32 -4.27
C GLU A 303 13.07 -2.19 -3.65
N TYR A 304 12.49 -2.45 -2.48
CA TYR A 304 11.69 -1.47 -1.74
C TYR A 304 12.21 -1.36 -0.32
N THR A 305 12.70 -0.17 0.02
CA THR A 305 13.21 0.18 1.35
C THR A 305 12.21 1.11 2.02
N VAL A 306 11.88 0.81 3.26
CA VAL A 306 11.00 1.62 4.12
C VAL A 306 11.74 1.90 5.41
N GLU A 307 11.85 3.16 5.75
CA GLU A 307 12.30 3.60 7.07
C GLU A 307 11.19 4.41 7.74
N ARG A 308 10.94 4.13 9.01
CA ARG A 308 9.95 4.80 9.84
C ARG A 308 10.60 5.32 11.10
N LYS A 309 10.37 6.59 11.41
CA LYS A 309 10.60 7.18 12.73
C LYS A 309 9.25 7.43 13.36
N TYR A 310 9.10 7.11 14.63
CA TYR A 310 7.83 7.35 15.30
C TYR A 310 8.00 7.73 16.75
N SER A 311 6.95 8.38 17.28
CA SER A 311 6.79 8.65 18.70
C SER A 311 5.39 8.24 19.13
N ASP A 312 5.33 7.56 20.26
CA ASP A 312 4.09 7.11 20.87
C ASP A 312 3.85 7.84 22.18
N PHE A 313 2.58 8.05 22.47
CA PHE A 313 2.10 8.49 23.77
C PHE A 313 0.88 7.61 24.13
N SER A 314 0.85 7.03 25.34
CA SER A 314 -0.23 6.15 25.74
C SER A 314 -0.53 6.20 27.23
N ALA A 315 -1.80 5.95 27.56
CA ALA A 315 -2.24 5.75 28.93
C ALA A 315 -3.23 4.59 29.01
N TRP A 316 -3.10 3.79 30.06
CA TRP A 316 -3.99 2.69 30.38
C TRP A 316 -5.06 3.13 31.34
N PHE A 317 -6.30 2.65 31.14
CA PHE A 317 -7.38 2.80 32.10
C PHE A 317 -7.35 1.65 33.11
N SER A 318 -7.66 1.95 34.36
CA SER A 318 -7.59 0.98 35.46
C SER A 318 -8.80 0.04 35.48
N ASN A 319 -9.91 0.48 34.91
CA ASN A 319 -11.13 -0.31 34.75
C ASN A 319 -11.65 -0.91 36.08
N THR A 320 -11.69 -0.11 37.12
CA THR A 320 -12.21 -0.48 38.44
C THR A 320 -13.19 0.58 38.92
N ASN A 321 -14.29 0.16 39.56
CA ASN A 321 -15.29 1.08 40.08
C ASN A 321 -14.78 2.01 41.19
N ALA A 322 -13.75 1.60 41.94
CA ALA A 322 -13.13 2.43 42.98
C ALA A 322 -12.45 3.68 42.44
N LEU A 323 -12.06 3.67 41.18
CA LEU A 323 -11.32 4.76 40.50
C LEU A 323 -12.18 5.55 39.53
N THR A 324 -13.26 4.96 39.01
CA THR A 324 -14.18 5.63 38.09
C THR A 324 -14.94 6.73 38.80
N GLN A 325 -14.87 7.96 38.30
CA GLN A 325 -15.49 9.13 38.92
C GLN A 325 -16.78 9.53 38.19
N SER A 326 -16.68 9.94 36.95
CA SER A 326 -17.81 10.40 36.16
C SER A 326 -17.71 9.92 34.74
N SER A 327 -18.87 9.73 34.11
CA SER A 327 -18.96 9.35 32.70
C SER A 327 -20.32 9.76 32.14
N GLU A 328 -20.33 10.08 30.86
CA GLU A 328 -21.55 10.29 30.10
C GLU A 328 -21.55 9.32 28.91
N TRP A 329 -22.71 8.73 28.63
CA TRP A 329 -22.83 7.63 27.69
C TRP A 329 -23.80 7.96 26.56
N THR A 330 -23.55 7.41 25.38
CA THR A 330 -24.46 7.40 24.26
C THR A 330 -24.87 5.96 23.97
N MET A 331 -26.18 5.74 23.71
CA MET A 331 -26.71 4.44 23.34
C MET A 331 -26.79 4.26 21.83
N ASP A 332 -26.39 3.10 21.37
CA ASP A 332 -26.67 2.61 20.03
C ASP A 332 -27.31 1.22 20.15
N GLY A 333 -28.63 1.17 19.97
CA GLY A 333 -29.42 -0.03 20.22
C GLY A 333 -29.37 -0.45 21.70
N ILE A 334 -28.73 -1.59 21.97
CA ILE A 334 -28.59 -2.17 23.33
C ILE A 334 -27.18 -1.89 23.92
N HIS A 335 -26.33 -1.14 23.23
CA HIS A 335 -24.95 -0.95 23.61
C HIS A 335 -24.63 0.53 23.80
N ALA A 336 -23.94 0.85 24.88
CA ALA A 336 -23.48 2.21 25.18
C ALA A 336 -21.96 2.33 25.12
N THR A 337 -21.52 3.48 24.62
CA THR A 337 -20.11 3.90 24.64
C THR A 337 -19.99 5.26 25.35
N PRO A 338 -18.87 5.57 25.98
CA PRO A 338 -18.74 6.84 26.69
C PRO A 338 -18.54 8.01 25.73
N ILE A 339 -19.24 9.12 26.00
CA ILE A 339 -18.93 10.45 25.44
C ILE A 339 -17.70 10.99 26.15
N TYR A 340 -17.65 10.87 27.45
CA TYR A 340 -16.43 11.00 28.25
C TYR A 340 -16.39 9.96 29.36
N TYR A 341 -15.19 9.58 29.78
CA TYR A 341 -14.92 8.63 30.86
C TYR A 341 -13.75 9.12 31.69
N THR A 342 -13.98 9.36 32.98
CA THR A 342 -12.99 9.91 33.91
C THR A 342 -12.64 8.92 35.00
N GLU A 343 -11.32 8.74 35.25
CA GLU A 343 -10.79 8.01 36.39
C GLU A 343 -9.93 8.94 37.25
N THR A 344 -10.09 8.85 38.58
CA THR A 344 -9.14 9.41 39.56
C THR A 344 -8.18 8.31 39.97
N LEU A 345 -6.90 8.59 39.91
CA LEU A 345 -5.84 7.63 40.14
C LEU A 345 -4.95 8.05 41.29
N ALA A 346 -4.32 7.07 41.95
CA ALA A 346 -3.28 7.34 42.94
C ALA A 346 -1.93 7.03 42.29
N TYR A 347 -1.29 8.05 41.69
CA TYR A 347 0.03 7.96 41.07
C TYR A 347 0.19 6.76 40.13
N ARG A 348 -0.34 6.91 38.93
CA ARG A 348 -0.23 5.92 37.85
C ARG A 348 0.69 6.43 36.76
N ASP A 349 1.23 5.51 36.01
CA ASP A 349 2.06 5.83 34.87
C ASP A 349 1.24 6.20 33.61
N PHE A 350 1.88 6.96 32.78
CA PHE A 350 1.62 7.05 31.35
C PHE A 350 2.94 6.92 30.63
N ALA A 351 2.91 6.40 29.42
CA ALA A 351 4.11 6.05 28.69
C ALA A 351 4.30 6.92 27.46
N MET A 352 5.54 7.22 27.17
CA MET A 352 6.00 7.77 25.90
C MET A 352 7.04 6.83 25.30
N GLY A 353 7.06 6.72 23.97
CA GLY A 353 8.05 5.94 23.27
C GLY A 353 8.56 6.69 22.05
N THR A 354 9.79 6.40 21.67
CA THR A 354 10.32 6.78 20.37
C THR A 354 11.04 5.59 19.76
N GLY A 355 10.82 5.38 18.48
CA GLY A 355 11.37 4.23 17.80
C GLY A 355 11.70 4.47 16.35
N ARG A 356 12.38 3.49 15.78
CA ARG A 356 12.66 3.39 14.37
C ARG A 356 12.38 1.99 13.91
N ASP A 357 11.68 1.88 12.78
CA ASP A 357 11.52 0.63 12.05
C ASP A 357 12.18 0.79 10.68
N GLY A 358 12.76 -0.30 10.18
CA GLY A 358 13.36 -0.30 8.86
C GLY A 358 13.27 -1.68 8.22
N SER A 359 12.77 -1.74 7.00
CA SER A 359 12.74 -2.99 6.24
C SER A 359 13.13 -2.76 4.79
N LYS A 360 13.89 -3.70 4.26
CA LYS A 360 14.27 -3.77 2.87
C LYS A 360 13.69 -5.04 2.28
N ASN A 361 12.80 -4.87 1.29
CA ASN A 361 12.21 -5.95 0.53
C ASN A 361 12.92 -6.05 -0.81
N LEU A 362 13.29 -7.27 -1.21
CA LEU A 362 13.94 -7.55 -2.49
C LEU A 362 13.21 -8.71 -3.16
N ASN A 363 12.63 -8.44 -4.32
CA ASN A 363 12.01 -9.44 -5.18
C ASN A 363 12.83 -9.58 -6.47
N GLU A 364 13.22 -10.80 -6.79
CA GLU A 364 13.98 -11.12 -8.00
C GLU A 364 13.35 -12.32 -8.70
N SER A 365 13.30 -12.27 -10.03
CA SER A 365 12.82 -13.38 -10.85
C SER A 365 13.61 -13.46 -12.14
N VAL A 366 14.06 -14.66 -12.49
CA VAL A 366 14.62 -15.01 -13.80
C VAL A 366 13.74 -16.06 -14.41
N GLY A 367 13.31 -15.86 -15.65
CA GLY A 367 12.45 -16.78 -16.36
C GLY A 367 12.90 -17.04 -17.80
N LEU A 368 12.75 -18.26 -18.22
CA LEU A 368 12.97 -18.72 -19.60
C LEU A 368 11.72 -19.38 -20.12
N ASN A 369 11.19 -18.90 -21.23
CA ASN A 369 10.09 -19.49 -21.95
C ASN A 369 10.52 -19.85 -23.38
N VAL A 370 10.16 -21.03 -23.84
CA VAL A 370 10.33 -21.47 -25.23
C VAL A 370 8.96 -21.87 -25.76
N GLU A 371 8.50 -21.19 -26.78
CA GLU A 371 7.28 -21.46 -27.48
C GLU A 371 7.61 -22.07 -28.85
N TRP A 372 6.94 -23.17 -29.18
CA TRP A 372 7.13 -23.90 -30.43
C TRP A 372 5.79 -24.14 -31.12
N VAL A 373 5.57 -23.45 -32.22
CA VAL A 373 4.44 -23.65 -33.14
C VAL A 373 4.76 -24.84 -34.02
N LEU A 374 4.23 -26.01 -33.67
CA LEU A 374 4.46 -27.26 -34.44
C LEU A 374 3.73 -27.28 -35.77
N ASN A 375 2.52 -26.74 -35.77
CA ASN A 375 1.67 -26.53 -36.96
C ASN A 375 0.58 -25.51 -36.58
N ASP A 376 -0.34 -25.25 -37.55
CA ASP A 376 -1.42 -24.25 -37.36
C ASP A 376 -2.35 -24.58 -36.19
N ASP A 377 -2.42 -25.83 -35.75
CA ASP A 377 -3.33 -26.30 -34.72
C ASP A 377 -2.65 -26.57 -33.37
N LEU A 378 -1.32 -26.76 -33.33
CA LEU A 378 -0.62 -27.21 -32.13
C LEU A 378 0.56 -26.31 -31.76
N VAL A 379 0.47 -25.71 -30.61
CA VAL A 379 1.56 -24.92 -29.96
C VAL A 379 1.98 -25.59 -28.69
N LEU A 380 3.28 -25.81 -28.50
CA LEU A 380 3.89 -26.26 -27.24
C LEU A 380 4.66 -25.11 -26.58
N SER A 381 4.64 -25.07 -25.26
CA SER A 381 5.42 -24.11 -24.49
C SER A 381 6.09 -24.77 -23.30
N LEU A 382 7.40 -24.56 -23.17
CA LEU A 382 8.20 -24.91 -21.99
C LEU A 382 8.58 -23.61 -21.26
N ASP A 383 8.24 -23.53 -19.99
CA ASP A 383 8.50 -22.39 -19.14
C ASP A 383 9.23 -22.82 -17.88
N HIS A 384 10.31 -22.14 -17.53
CA HIS A 384 11.05 -22.34 -16.28
C HIS A 384 11.38 -21.00 -15.63
N HIS A 385 11.21 -20.90 -14.31
CA HIS A 385 11.64 -19.74 -13.57
C HIS A 385 12.24 -20.09 -12.21
N ASP A 386 13.13 -19.18 -11.75
CA ASP A 386 13.65 -19.11 -10.40
C ASP A 386 13.37 -17.72 -9.85
N SER A 387 12.63 -17.66 -8.75
CA SER A 387 12.16 -16.40 -8.17
C SER A 387 12.37 -16.40 -6.67
N SER A 388 12.76 -15.26 -6.12
CA SER A 388 12.94 -15.09 -4.68
C SER A 388 12.33 -13.78 -4.19
N ALA A 389 11.74 -13.83 -2.98
CA ALA A 389 11.34 -12.66 -2.22
C ALA A 389 12.04 -12.69 -0.86
N LYS A 390 12.68 -11.59 -0.50
CA LYS A 390 13.42 -11.45 0.76
C LYS A 390 12.98 -10.17 1.46
N LYS A 391 12.87 -10.25 2.78
CA LYS A 391 12.71 -9.09 3.66
C LYS A 391 13.76 -9.16 4.77
N GLY A 392 14.35 -8.02 5.11
CA GLY A 392 15.33 -7.92 6.18
C GLY A 392 15.48 -6.50 6.68
N ALA A 393 16.41 -6.29 7.59
CA ALA A 393 16.71 -4.99 8.16
C ALA A 393 17.41 -4.06 7.15
N THR A 394 17.20 -2.74 7.28
CA THR A 394 17.90 -1.71 6.51
C THR A 394 19.30 -1.40 7.07
N GLY A 395 19.57 -1.75 8.33
CA GLY A 395 20.82 -1.41 9.00
C GLY A 395 21.17 -2.35 10.16
N PRO A 396 22.24 -2.07 10.89
CA PRO A 396 22.77 -2.95 11.93
C PRO A 396 21.88 -3.04 13.18
N ASN A 397 20.91 -2.15 13.35
CA ASN A 397 20.05 -2.08 14.53
C ASN A 397 18.79 -2.96 14.42
N GLY A 398 18.75 -3.88 13.43
CA GLY A 398 17.60 -4.73 13.18
C GLY A 398 16.46 -4.04 12.43
N THR A 399 15.29 -4.67 12.43
CA THR A 399 14.08 -4.18 11.75
C THR A 399 13.27 -3.21 12.61
N SER A 400 13.45 -3.24 13.92
CA SER A 400 12.75 -2.32 14.84
C SER A 400 13.60 -2.00 16.06
N SER A 401 13.45 -0.78 16.55
CA SER A 401 14.02 -0.34 17.81
C SER A 401 13.06 0.63 18.49
N LEU A 402 12.89 0.48 19.80
CA LEU A 402 12.02 1.32 20.63
C LEU A 402 12.69 1.60 21.95
N ILE A 403 12.65 2.85 22.39
CA ILE A 403 12.98 3.28 23.74
C ILE A 403 11.71 3.84 24.36
N THR A 404 11.36 3.36 25.55
CA THR A 404 10.18 3.82 26.29
C THR A 404 10.57 4.57 27.53
N MET A 405 9.77 5.58 27.87
CA MET A 405 9.83 6.39 29.06
C MET A 405 8.45 6.41 29.70
N ALA A 406 8.38 6.53 31.02
CA ALA A 406 7.13 6.74 31.72
C ALA A 406 7.29 7.81 32.77
N SER A 407 6.18 8.48 33.12
CA SER A 407 6.05 9.33 34.29
C SER A 407 4.98 8.72 35.19
N TYR A 408 5.19 8.81 36.50
CA TYR A 408 4.25 8.34 37.52
C TYR A 408 3.47 9.49 38.19
N GLU A 409 3.53 10.68 37.61
CA GLU A 409 2.89 11.90 38.16
C GLU A 409 1.39 12.01 37.77
N LYS A 410 0.81 10.99 37.16
CA LYS A 410 -0.61 10.98 36.75
C LYS A 410 -1.49 10.62 37.94
N VAL A 411 -2.42 11.53 38.30
CA VAL A 411 -3.40 11.37 39.38
C VAL A 411 -4.85 11.27 38.88
N GLY A 412 -5.06 11.53 37.57
CA GLY A 412 -6.35 11.40 36.93
C GLY A 412 -6.20 11.32 35.42
N GLN A 413 -7.27 10.86 34.76
CA GLN A 413 -7.35 10.86 33.32
C GLN A 413 -8.79 10.88 32.84
N THR A 414 -9.00 11.57 31.72
CA THR A 414 -10.31 11.62 31.08
C THR A 414 -10.16 11.31 29.59
N LEU A 415 -10.93 10.34 29.09
CA LEU A 415 -11.14 10.13 27.67
C LEU A 415 -12.37 10.92 27.24
N VAL A 416 -12.25 11.70 26.18
CA VAL A 416 -13.37 12.38 25.51
C VAL A 416 -13.47 11.88 24.09
N THR A 417 -14.62 11.35 23.70
CA THR A 417 -14.94 10.89 22.36
C THR A 417 -15.80 11.93 21.62
N GLY A 418 -16.24 11.63 20.41
CA GLY A 418 -17.10 12.56 19.64
C GLY A 418 -16.34 13.60 18.80
N TYR A 419 -15.02 13.56 18.80
CA TYR A 419 -14.15 14.29 17.88
C TYR A 419 -13.61 13.35 16.80
N ASP A 420 -13.12 13.89 15.69
CA ASP A 420 -12.43 13.12 14.63
C ASP A 420 -11.31 12.25 15.21
N MET A 421 -10.60 12.77 16.22
CA MET A 421 -9.67 12.02 17.04
C MET A 421 -10.09 12.14 18.52
N PRO A 422 -10.23 11.02 19.25
CA PRO A 422 -10.50 11.06 20.69
C PRO A 422 -9.44 11.85 21.44
N VAL A 423 -9.83 12.53 22.52
CA VAL A 423 -8.92 13.35 23.33
C VAL A 423 -8.68 12.64 24.67
N LEU A 424 -7.41 12.48 25.03
CA LEU A 424 -6.99 12.02 26.34
C LEU A 424 -6.48 13.22 27.14
N ILE A 425 -7.11 13.50 28.27
CA ILE A 425 -6.71 14.52 29.22
C ILE A 425 -6.03 13.79 30.39
N LEU A 426 -4.86 14.24 30.79
CA LEU A 426 -4.15 13.73 31.97
C LEU A 426 -4.11 14.79 33.04
N ASP A 427 -4.50 14.43 34.25
CA ASP A 427 -4.30 15.23 35.44
C ASP A 427 -2.97 14.84 36.08
N LEU A 428 -2.04 15.80 36.18
CA LEU A 428 -0.70 15.58 36.73
C LEU A 428 -0.58 16.26 38.08
N ASP A 429 -0.15 15.51 39.10
CA ASP A 429 0.18 16.05 40.40
C ASP A 429 1.65 15.83 40.70
N SER A 430 2.33 16.92 41.04
CA SER A 430 3.76 16.87 41.32
C SER A 430 4.12 17.07 42.78
N SER A 431 3.14 17.36 43.63
CA SER A 431 3.46 17.87 44.97
C SER A 431 2.43 17.54 46.03
N GLY A 432 1.44 16.67 45.74
CA GLY A 432 0.30 16.42 46.62
C GLY A 432 -0.66 17.61 46.74
N ASN A 433 -0.46 18.67 45.97
CA ASN A 433 -1.40 19.75 45.77
C ASN A 433 -1.93 19.63 44.33
N GLN A 434 -3.16 19.25 44.20
CA GLN A 434 -3.85 19.19 42.90
C GLN A 434 -3.70 20.51 42.15
N GLY A 435 -2.84 20.56 41.16
CA GLY A 435 -2.60 21.72 40.34
C GLY A 435 -1.95 21.31 39.03
N ASP A 436 -2.51 21.81 37.94
CA ASP A 436 -1.97 21.63 36.59
C ASP A 436 -0.54 22.20 36.54
N ARG A 437 0.43 21.33 36.57
CA ARG A 437 1.80 21.71 36.27
C ARG A 437 2.29 21.06 34.99
N PRO A 438 3.18 21.73 34.27
CA PRO A 438 3.81 21.11 33.11
C PRO A 438 4.70 19.93 33.55
N LEU A 439 4.75 18.92 32.67
CA LEU A 439 5.68 17.79 32.80
C LEU A 439 7.12 18.30 32.60
N TYR A 440 8.01 17.96 33.54
CA TYR A 440 9.43 18.25 33.42
C TYR A 440 10.23 17.02 33.00
N LYS A 441 11.42 17.24 32.44
CA LYS A 441 12.33 16.14 32.09
C LYS A 441 12.68 15.22 33.24
N SER A 442 12.74 15.78 34.47
CA SER A 442 13.00 15.04 35.69
C SER A 442 11.92 14.05 36.08
N ASP A 443 10.71 14.21 35.57
CA ASP A 443 9.57 13.37 35.88
C ASP A 443 9.53 12.11 34.97
N MET A 444 10.37 12.08 33.95
CA MET A 444 10.44 11.01 32.99
C MET A 444 11.57 10.04 33.34
N LEU A 445 11.22 8.77 33.45
CA LEU A 445 12.14 7.66 33.68
C LEU A 445 12.18 6.77 32.44
N ILE A 446 13.37 6.34 32.01
CA ILE A 446 13.50 5.31 30.96
C ILE A 446 13.04 4.01 31.59
N THR A 447 12.01 3.42 30.99
CA THR A 447 11.35 2.21 31.49
C THR A 447 11.74 0.96 30.72
N GLY A 448 12.25 1.10 29.50
CA GLY A 448 12.67 -0.04 28.71
C GLY A 448 13.21 0.31 27.34
N SER A 449 13.71 -0.72 26.69
CA SER A 449 14.08 -0.70 25.29
C SER A 449 13.73 -2.05 24.67
N ALA A 450 13.31 -2.04 23.40
CA ALA A 450 13.07 -3.23 22.64
C ALA A 450 13.78 -3.13 21.29
N PHE A 451 14.39 -4.23 20.87
CA PHE A 451 15.02 -4.36 19.56
C PHE A 451 14.52 -5.63 18.91
N GLY A 452 14.07 -5.53 17.67
CA GLY A 452 13.60 -6.65 16.87
C GLY A 452 14.39 -6.79 15.58
N ASN A 453 14.56 -8.02 15.13
CA ASN A 453 15.14 -8.30 13.83
C ASN A 453 14.34 -9.41 13.16
N ASP A 454 13.44 -9.02 12.26
CA ASP A 454 12.61 -9.92 11.48
C ASP A 454 13.18 -10.08 10.08
N ALA A 455 13.34 -11.32 9.64
CA ALA A 455 13.72 -11.61 8.28
C ALA A 455 12.86 -12.73 7.71
N SER A 456 12.53 -12.66 6.46
CA SER A 456 11.84 -13.71 5.73
C SER A 456 12.43 -13.90 4.34
N LYS A 457 12.37 -15.13 3.85
CA LYS A 457 12.77 -15.48 2.50
C LYS A 457 11.85 -16.56 1.97
N MET A 458 11.39 -16.39 0.73
CA MET A 458 10.68 -17.40 -0.03
C MET A 458 11.35 -17.55 -1.39
N ASP A 459 11.67 -18.78 -1.77
CA ASP A 459 12.19 -19.11 -3.09
C ASP A 459 11.16 -20.01 -3.80
N ILE A 460 10.94 -19.78 -5.08
CA ILE A 460 10.07 -20.59 -5.92
C ILE A 460 10.82 -20.93 -7.20
N GLN A 461 10.93 -22.23 -7.47
CA GLN A 461 11.37 -22.75 -8.76
C GLN A 461 10.21 -23.54 -9.38
N GLN A 462 9.88 -23.25 -10.61
CA GLN A 462 8.80 -23.91 -11.31
C GLN A 462 9.20 -24.20 -12.76
N THR A 463 8.87 -25.41 -13.21
CA THR A 463 8.93 -25.79 -14.63
C THR A 463 7.54 -26.20 -15.09
N LYS A 464 7.07 -25.64 -16.17
CA LYS A 464 5.75 -25.89 -16.75
C LYS A 464 5.92 -26.28 -18.23
N LEU A 465 5.34 -27.43 -18.60
CA LEU A 465 5.13 -27.81 -19.99
C LEU A 465 3.64 -27.66 -20.31
N SER A 466 3.30 -26.96 -21.36
CA SER A 466 1.92 -26.79 -21.79
C SER A 466 1.80 -26.98 -23.31
N GLY A 467 0.63 -27.38 -23.75
CA GLY A 467 0.28 -27.49 -25.15
C GLY A 467 -1.12 -26.94 -25.37
N GLN A 468 -1.29 -26.21 -26.47
CA GLN A 468 -2.57 -25.74 -26.93
C GLN A 468 -2.85 -26.40 -28.27
N TRP A 469 -3.96 -27.14 -28.36
CA TRP A 469 -4.38 -27.82 -29.57
C TRP A 469 -5.77 -27.32 -29.98
N ASN A 470 -5.83 -26.69 -31.14
CA ASN A 470 -7.08 -26.27 -31.76
C ASN A 470 -7.67 -27.47 -32.51
N LEU A 471 -8.70 -28.09 -31.94
CA LEU A 471 -9.44 -29.16 -32.62
C LEU A 471 -10.33 -28.52 -33.69
N THR A 472 -10.08 -28.82 -34.96
CA THR A 472 -10.98 -28.43 -36.02
C THR A 472 -12.32 -29.12 -35.81
N GLU A 473 -13.42 -28.36 -35.87
CA GLU A 473 -14.74 -28.96 -35.94
C GLU A 473 -14.81 -29.76 -37.25
N SER A 474 -15.00 -31.07 -37.14
CA SER A 474 -15.21 -31.98 -38.29
C SER A 474 -16.64 -31.90 -38.79
#